data_9ce361de7dc084f4ef2858b0d873f23a
#
_entry.id   9ce361de7dc084f4ef2858b0d873f23a
#
_cell.length_a   1.000
_cell.length_b   1.000
_cell.length_c   1.000
_cell.angle_alpha   90.00
_cell.angle_beta   90.00
_cell.angle_gamma   90.00
#
_symmetry.space_group_name_H-M   'P 1'
#
loop_
_entity.id
_entity.type
_entity.pdbx_description
1 polymer ?
#
loop_
_entity_poly.entity_id
_entity_poly.type
_entity_poly.pdbx_seq_one_letter_code
_entity_poly.pdbx_strand_id
1 'polypeptide(L)'
;VLLGVLALAIILERLWTLRRNEVLPPGLGQEVRNWAVRGRLDASHIQSLRASSPLGALLAAALDVRGKPRDLVRERIEDTGRHLVHRMDRHLNALGTIASAGPLLGLFGTVVGMIQMFLGILDHGVGDVNQLAGGIGKALVCTAAGMVIAVPSLIMYRYFRGRIAGYVVEMEQEATALLDAMESGKAGAAARPPSAAADARLAKGRA
;
A
#
# COMPACT_ATOMS: atom_id res chain seq x y z
N VAL A 1 -9.84 -19.50 -16.93
CA VAL A 1 -10.06 -18.21 -17.60
C VAL A 1 -10.44 -17.14 -16.59
N LEU A 2 -11.47 -17.32 -15.77
CA LEU A 2 -11.96 -16.33 -14.79
C LEU A 2 -10.85 -15.84 -13.84
N LEU A 3 -10.07 -16.75 -13.26
CA LEU A 3 -8.94 -16.42 -12.37
C LEU A 3 -7.86 -15.58 -13.08
N GLY A 4 -7.60 -15.86 -14.35
CA GLY A 4 -6.63 -15.09 -15.15
C GLY A 4 -7.10 -13.66 -15.41
N VAL A 5 -8.38 -13.49 -15.72
CA VAL A 5 -8.99 -12.16 -15.92
C VAL A 5 -8.97 -11.36 -14.60
N LEU A 6 -9.31 -12.02 -13.48
CA LEU A 6 -9.27 -11.40 -12.17
C LEU A 6 -7.84 -10.99 -11.76
N ALA A 7 -6.86 -11.85 -11.97
CA ALA A 7 -5.46 -11.55 -11.72
C ALA A 7 -4.98 -10.35 -12.55
N LEU A 8 -5.30 -10.34 -13.84
CA LEU A 8 -4.93 -9.23 -14.72
C LEU A 8 -5.59 -7.91 -14.29
N ALA A 9 -6.87 -7.94 -13.93
CA ALA A 9 -7.59 -6.75 -13.44
C ALA A 9 -6.93 -6.19 -12.17
N ILE A 10 -6.58 -7.06 -11.20
CA ILE A 10 -5.88 -6.65 -9.97
C ILE A 10 -4.50 -6.08 -10.29
N ILE A 11 -3.75 -6.71 -11.19
CA ILE A 11 -2.41 -6.24 -11.57
C ILE A 11 -2.48 -4.84 -12.19
N LEU A 12 -3.39 -4.62 -13.14
CA LEU A 12 -3.56 -3.32 -13.81
C LEU A 12 -4.02 -2.23 -12.82
N GLU A 13 -4.98 -2.55 -11.97
CA GLU A 13 -5.45 -1.63 -10.93
C GLU A 13 -4.30 -1.24 -9.98
N ARG A 14 -3.48 -2.22 -9.54
CA ARG A 14 -2.37 -1.98 -8.64
C ARG A 14 -1.20 -1.23 -9.29
N LEU A 15 -0.91 -1.49 -10.55
CA LEU A 15 0.08 -0.71 -11.31
C LEU A 15 -0.27 0.78 -11.36
N TRP A 16 -1.55 1.11 -11.37
CA TRP A 16 -1.99 2.50 -11.38
C TRP A 16 -2.03 3.10 -9.96
N THR A 17 -2.67 2.42 -9.02
CA THR A 17 -2.88 2.90 -7.65
C THR A 17 -1.58 3.00 -6.83
N LEU A 18 -0.61 2.09 -7.05
CA LEU A 18 0.70 2.10 -6.38
C LEU A 18 1.77 2.88 -7.17
N ARG A 19 1.36 3.83 -8.02
CA ARG A 19 2.32 4.76 -8.62
C ARG A 19 2.92 5.67 -7.55
N ARG A 20 4.23 5.92 -7.64
CA ARG A 20 4.95 6.74 -6.65
C ARG A 20 4.30 8.11 -6.45
N ASN A 21 3.88 8.75 -7.51
CA ASN A 21 3.27 10.09 -7.45
C ASN A 21 1.91 10.12 -6.73
N GLU A 22 1.18 9.00 -6.74
CA GLU A 22 -0.11 8.86 -6.04
C GLU A 22 0.08 8.58 -4.54
N VAL A 23 1.12 7.80 -4.18
CA VAL A 23 1.39 7.41 -2.79
C VAL A 23 2.26 8.44 -2.09
N LEU A 24 3.31 8.90 -2.75
CA LEU A 24 4.36 9.80 -2.26
C LEU A 24 4.54 10.97 -3.24
N PRO A 25 3.64 11.96 -3.27
CA PRO A 25 3.81 13.15 -4.11
C PRO A 25 5.13 13.84 -3.82
N PRO A 26 5.92 14.17 -4.85
CA PRO A 26 7.22 14.82 -4.65
C PRO A 26 7.05 16.19 -4.01
N GLY A 27 7.87 16.48 -3.00
CA GLY A 27 7.87 17.78 -2.33
C GLY A 27 6.80 17.98 -1.25
N LEU A 28 5.79 17.12 -1.16
CA LEU A 28 4.69 17.25 -0.19
C LEU A 28 5.20 17.32 1.26
N GLY A 29 6.17 16.47 1.63
CA GLY A 29 6.74 16.48 2.98
C GLY A 29 7.43 17.80 3.32
N GLN A 30 8.18 18.39 2.39
CA GLN A 30 8.80 19.71 2.59
C GLN A 30 7.76 20.83 2.72
N GLU A 31 6.73 20.80 1.90
CA GLU A 31 5.65 21.78 1.92
C GLU A 31 4.93 21.75 3.27
N VAL A 32 4.57 20.56 3.74
CA VAL A 32 3.90 20.36 5.04
C VAL A 32 4.80 20.79 6.21
N ARG A 33 6.10 20.50 6.17
CA ARG A 33 7.06 20.98 7.17
C ARG A 33 7.12 22.52 7.20
N ASN A 34 7.16 23.15 6.04
CA ASN A 34 7.15 24.60 5.95
C ASN A 34 5.85 25.23 6.51
N TRP A 35 4.71 24.59 6.28
CA TRP A 35 3.44 25.03 6.88
C TRP A 35 3.43 24.84 8.40
N ALA A 36 3.96 23.73 8.89
CA ALA A 36 4.04 23.46 10.33
C ALA A 36 4.88 24.49 11.08
N VAL A 37 6.04 24.89 10.51
CA VAL A 37 6.95 25.88 11.11
C VAL A 37 6.36 27.30 11.02
N ARG A 38 5.67 27.65 9.93
CA ARG A 38 5.11 29.01 9.73
C ARG A 38 3.77 29.25 10.44
N GLY A 39 3.20 28.23 11.08
CA GLY A 39 1.91 28.34 11.77
C GLY A 39 0.69 28.56 10.86
N ARG A 40 0.83 28.38 9.55
CA ARG A 40 -0.24 28.60 8.55
C ARG A 40 -1.06 27.32 8.29
N LEU A 41 -1.48 26.64 9.33
CA LEU A 41 -2.26 25.40 9.21
C LEU A 41 -3.71 25.65 9.62
N ASP A 42 -4.56 25.82 8.61
CA ASP A 42 -6.00 25.82 8.76
C ASP A 42 -6.57 24.40 8.74
N ALA A 43 -7.68 24.16 9.43
CA ALA A 43 -8.36 22.86 9.46
C ALA A 43 -8.74 22.37 8.05
N SER A 44 -9.09 23.27 7.14
CA SER A 44 -9.38 22.99 5.74
C SER A 44 -8.17 22.42 4.97
N HIS A 45 -6.97 22.97 5.23
CA HIS A 45 -5.73 22.47 4.63
C HIS A 45 -5.37 21.07 5.12
N ILE A 46 -5.57 20.78 6.41
CA ILE A 46 -5.33 19.44 6.97
C ILE A 46 -6.30 18.42 6.36
N GLN A 47 -7.56 18.80 6.12
CA GLN A 47 -8.54 17.93 5.50
C GLN A 47 -8.24 17.64 4.04
N SER A 48 -7.85 18.64 3.25
CA SER A 48 -7.43 18.44 1.86
C SER A 48 -6.15 17.61 1.75
N LEU A 49 -5.18 17.83 2.66
CA LEU A 49 -3.97 17.04 2.76
C LEU A 49 -4.28 15.55 3.03
N ARG A 50 -5.20 15.27 3.96
CA ARG A 50 -5.64 13.91 4.28
C ARG A 50 -6.25 13.18 3.10
N ALA A 51 -6.96 13.89 2.23
CA ALA A 51 -7.61 13.32 1.05
C ALA A 51 -6.68 13.18 -0.16
N SER A 52 -5.53 13.85 -0.17
CA SER A 52 -4.65 13.96 -1.34
C SER A 52 -3.87 12.68 -1.66
N SER A 53 -3.32 12.03 -0.64
CA SER A 53 -2.46 10.85 -0.81
C SER A 53 -2.28 10.10 0.50
N PRO A 54 -1.78 8.83 0.47
CA PRO A 54 -1.40 8.10 1.68
C PRO A 54 -0.38 8.84 2.55
N LEU A 55 0.67 9.43 1.96
CA LEU A 55 1.61 10.28 2.69
C LEU A 55 0.89 11.49 3.31
N GLY A 56 0.03 12.16 2.55
CA GLY A 56 -0.77 13.30 3.05
C GLY A 56 -1.65 12.93 4.23
N ALA A 57 -2.27 11.74 4.18
CA ALA A 57 -3.09 11.24 5.30
C ALA A 57 -2.25 10.99 6.56
N LEU A 58 -1.03 10.45 6.42
CA LEU A 58 -0.12 10.21 7.53
C LEU A 58 0.35 11.54 8.17
N LEU A 59 0.78 12.50 7.36
CA LEU A 59 1.23 13.82 7.81
C LEU A 59 0.08 14.61 8.46
N ALA A 60 -1.13 14.53 7.90
CA ALA A 60 -2.33 15.15 8.48
C ALA A 60 -2.63 14.57 9.87
N ALA A 61 -2.49 13.24 10.06
CA ALA A 61 -2.68 12.62 11.37
C ALA A 61 -1.67 13.10 12.42
N ALA A 62 -0.42 13.35 12.03
CA ALA A 62 0.59 13.94 12.89
C ALA A 62 0.25 15.40 13.27
N LEU A 63 -0.26 16.18 12.32
CA LEU A 63 -0.66 17.57 12.52
C LEU A 63 -1.90 17.75 13.40
N ASP A 64 -2.83 16.80 13.37
CA ASP A 64 -4.04 16.81 14.24
C ASP A 64 -3.69 16.77 15.73
N VAL A 65 -2.61 16.07 16.07
CA VAL A 65 -2.16 15.92 17.46
C VAL A 65 -0.96 16.82 17.77
N ARG A 66 -0.71 17.85 16.94
CA ARG A 66 0.32 18.86 17.19
C ARG A 66 0.12 19.49 18.56
N GLY A 67 1.20 19.67 19.28
CA GLY A 67 1.13 20.25 20.65
C GLY A 67 1.02 19.22 21.76
N LYS A 68 0.71 17.97 21.46
CA LYS A 68 0.75 16.87 22.42
C LYS A 68 2.18 16.34 22.63
N PRO A 69 2.43 15.53 23.68
CA PRO A 69 3.71 14.86 23.90
C PRO A 69 4.15 14.05 22.66
N ARG A 70 5.48 13.99 22.43
CA ARG A 70 6.07 13.32 21.26
C ARG A 70 5.59 11.87 21.11
N ASP A 71 5.48 11.15 22.22
CA ASP A 71 5.06 9.74 22.24
C ASP A 71 3.64 9.56 21.68
N LEU A 72 2.71 10.44 22.04
CA LEU A 72 1.33 10.41 21.50
C LEU A 72 1.27 10.73 20.00
N VAL A 73 2.14 11.65 19.54
CA VAL A 73 2.20 11.96 18.10
C VAL A 73 2.77 10.77 17.34
N ARG A 74 3.81 10.13 17.88
CA ARG A 74 4.41 8.92 17.30
C ARG A 74 3.42 7.76 17.24
N GLU A 75 2.71 7.50 18.34
CA GLU A 75 1.66 6.47 18.40
C GLU A 75 0.60 6.70 17.33
N ARG A 76 0.17 7.95 17.14
CA ARG A 76 -0.83 8.32 16.12
C ARG A 76 -0.31 8.09 14.70
N ILE A 77 0.96 8.39 14.44
CA ILE A 77 1.62 8.12 13.15
C ILE A 77 1.67 6.61 12.89
N GLU A 78 2.11 5.82 13.87
CA GLU A 78 2.22 4.36 13.75
C GLU A 78 0.85 3.71 13.50
N ASP A 79 -0.18 4.13 14.23
CA ASP A 79 -1.55 3.62 14.06
C ASP A 79 -2.11 3.95 12.67
N THR A 80 -1.98 5.21 12.26
CA THR A 80 -2.40 5.64 10.93
C THR A 80 -1.61 4.91 9.83
N GLY A 81 -0.30 4.74 10.02
CA GLY A 81 0.57 4.00 9.11
C GLY A 81 0.11 2.56 8.90
N ARG A 82 -0.20 1.84 9.99
CA ARG A 82 -0.75 0.47 9.93
C ARG A 82 -2.04 0.39 9.11
N HIS A 83 -2.96 1.34 9.31
CA HIS A 83 -4.20 1.40 8.52
C HIS A 83 -3.95 1.67 7.04
N LEU A 84 -3.00 2.55 6.70
CA LEU A 84 -2.63 2.84 5.32
C LEU A 84 -2.01 1.62 4.63
N VAL A 85 -1.09 0.92 5.31
CA VAL A 85 -0.50 -0.33 4.80
C VAL A 85 -1.58 -1.37 4.54
N HIS A 86 -2.49 -1.58 5.49
CA HIS A 86 -3.59 -2.53 5.33
C HIS A 86 -4.47 -2.20 4.11
N ARG A 87 -4.75 -0.93 3.85
CA ARG A 87 -5.48 -0.49 2.65
C ARG A 87 -4.71 -0.75 1.36
N MET A 88 -3.40 -0.54 1.35
CA MET A 88 -2.54 -0.82 0.19
C MET A 88 -2.43 -2.32 -0.08
N ASP A 89 -2.40 -3.16 0.94
CA ASP A 89 -2.29 -4.63 0.83
C ASP A 89 -3.60 -5.34 0.46
N ARG A 90 -4.75 -4.67 0.57
CA ARG A 90 -6.08 -5.30 0.50
C ARG A 90 -6.30 -6.22 -0.71
N HIS A 91 -5.91 -5.82 -1.92
CA HIS A 91 -6.07 -6.63 -3.13
C HIS A 91 -4.87 -7.53 -3.42
N LEU A 92 -3.73 -7.29 -2.78
CA LEU A 92 -2.54 -8.14 -2.95
C LEU A 92 -2.74 -9.53 -2.38
N ASN A 93 -3.49 -9.67 -1.29
CA ASN A 93 -3.81 -10.97 -0.73
C ASN A 93 -4.58 -11.85 -1.71
N ALA A 94 -5.54 -11.27 -2.46
CA ALA A 94 -6.25 -11.98 -3.52
C ALA A 94 -5.29 -12.43 -4.64
N LEU A 95 -4.38 -11.56 -5.08
CA LEU A 95 -3.36 -11.90 -6.08
C LEU A 95 -2.43 -13.01 -5.59
N GLY A 96 -1.99 -12.96 -4.33
CA GLY A 96 -1.21 -14.01 -3.69
C GLY A 96 -1.95 -15.35 -3.62
N THR A 97 -3.26 -15.32 -3.33
CA THR A 97 -4.11 -16.51 -3.34
C THR A 97 -4.21 -17.11 -4.74
N ILE A 98 -4.41 -16.29 -5.78
CA ILE A 98 -4.43 -16.76 -7.18
C ILE A 98 -3.10 -17.38 -7.56
N ALA A 99 -1.99 -16.76 -7.17
CA ALA A 99 -0.65 -17.26 -7.44
C ALA A 99 -0.39 -18.63 -6.82
N SER A 100 -0.88 -18.90 -5.61
CA SER A 100 -0.71 -20.18 -4.92
C SER A 100 -1.76 -21.22 -5.35
N ALA A 101 -3.01 -20.84 -5.58
CA ALA A 101 -4.08 -21.72 -5.97
C ALA A 101 -4.02 -22.15 -7.45
N GLY A 102 -3.44 -21.32 -8.32
CA GLY A 102 -3.37 -21.58 -9.76
C GLY A 102 -2.76 -22.94 -10.13
N PRO A 103 -1.55 -23.29 -9.63
CA PRO A 103 -0.93 -24.57 -9.90
C PRO A 103 -1.73 -25.74 -9.31
N LEU A 104 -2.35 -25.56 -8.13
CA LEU A 104 -3.18 -26.59 -7.48
C LEU A 104 -4.44 -26.90 -8.30
N LEU A 105 -5.08 -25.86 -8.86
CA LEU A 105 -6.21 -26.03 -9.76
C LEU A 105 -5.80 -26.67 -11.09
N GLY A 106 -4.61 -26.38 -11.60
CA GLY A 106 -4.03 -27.06 -12.74
C GLY A 106 -3.80 -28.54 -12.45
N LEU A 107 -3.20 -28.88 -11.32
CA LEU A 107 -3.00 -30.25 -10.86
C LEU A 107 -4.35 -30.99 -10.69
N PHE A 108 -5.33 -30.32 -10.07
CA PHE A 108 -6.68 -30.88 -9.96
C PHE A 108 -7.28 -31.23 -11.33
N GLY A 109 -7.06 -30.36 -12.32
CA GLY A 109 -7.46 -30.62 -13.70
C GLY A 109 -6.82 -31.88 -14.31
N THR A 110 -5.53 -32.19 -13.97
CA THR A 110 -4.91 -33.46 -14.41
C THR A 110 -5.54 -34.66 -13.76
N VAL A 111 -5.86 -34.61 -12.47
CA VAL A 111 -6.52 -35.71 -11.76
C VAL A 111 -7.88 -36.01 -12.39
N VAL A 112 -8.69 -34.97 -12.63
CA VAL A 112 -10.00 -35.11 -13.28
C VAL A 112 -9.85 -35.69 -14.70
N GLY A 113 -8.89 -35.17 -15.50
CA GLY A 113 -8.61 -35.68 -16.84
C GLY A 113 -8.20 -37.15 -16.86
N MET A 114 -7.36 -37.57 -15.91
CA MET A 114 -6.96 -38.96 -15.77
C MET A 114 -8.13 -39.86 -15.36
N ILE A 115 -8.98 -39.41 -14.43
CA ILE A 115 -10.20 -40.17 -14.05
C ILE A 115 -11.10 -40.37 -15.26
N GLN A 116 -11.37 -39.31 -16.04
CA GLN A 116 -12.20 -39.40 -17.25
C GLN A 116 -11.60 -40.35 -18.28
N MET A 117 -10.28 -40.35 -18.44
CA MET A 117 -9.59 -41.28 -19.32
C MET A 117 -9.78 -42.73 -18.89
N PHE A 118 -9.61 -43.04 -17.59
CA PHE A 118 -9.81 -44.41 -17.08
C PHE A 118 -11.27 -44.89 -17.21
N LEU A 119 -12.24 -44.02 -16.97
CA LEU A 119 -13.65 -44.32 -17.18
C LEU A 119 -13.94 -44.65 -18.66
N GLY A 120 -13.36 -43.85 -19.59
CA GLY A 120 -13.48 -44.15 -21.01
C GLY A 120 -12.90 -45.50 -21.42
N ILE A 121 -11.79 -45.95 -20.80
CA ILE A 121 -11.23 -47.29 -21.04
C ILE A 121 -12.16 -48.39 -20.54
N LEU A 122 -12.83 -48.22 -19.41
CA LEU A 122 -13.77 -49.17 -18.86
C LEU A 122 -14.99 -49.34 -19.77
N ASP A 123 -15.48 -48.28 -20.38
CA ASP A 123 -16.68 -48.28 -21.23
C ASP A 123 -16.39 -48.79 -22.65
N HIS A 124 -15.23 -48.52 -23.24
CA HIS A 124 -14.92 -48.75 -24.66
C HIS A 124 -13.73 -49.70 -24.88
N GLY A 125 -13.07 -50.16 -23.80
CA GLY A 125 -11.87 -50.98 -23.89
C GLY A 125 -10.58 -50.23 -24.24
N VAL A 126 -9.44 -50.92 -24.20
CA VAL A 126 -8.09 -50.33 -24.42
C VAL A 126 -7.76 -50.05 -25.90
N GLY A 127 -8.72 -50.18 -26.81
CA GLY A 127 -8.46 -50.23 -28.27
C GLY A 127 -8.19 -48.89 -28.97
N ASP A 128 -8.49 -47.72 -28.33
CA ASP A 128 -8.32 -46.43 -28.98
C ASP A 128 -7.19 -45.60 -28.34
N VAL A 129 -5.98 -45.75 -28.89
CA VAL A 129 -4.78 -45.00 -28.48
C VAL A 129 -4.97 -43.47 -28.63
N ASN A 130 -5.79 -43.04 -29.60
CA ASN A 130 -6.04 -41.60 -29.81
C ASN A 130 -6.88 -41.01 -28.68
N GLN A 131 -7.87 -41.74 -28.17
CA GLN A 131 -8.69 -41.34 -27.04
C GLN A 131 -7.84 -41.21 -25.75
N LEU A 132 -6.92 -42.16 -25.55
CA LEU A 132 -5.96 -42.17 -24.45
C LEU A 132 -5.04 -40.96 -24.51
N ALA A 133 -4.39 -40.71 -25.65
CA ALA A 133 -3.52 -39.57 -25.89
C ALA A 133 -4.26 -38.24 -25.73
N GLY A 134 -5.53 -38.15 -26.18
CA GLY A 134 -6.38 -36.99 -26.01
C GLY A 134 -6.70 -36.66 -24.55
N GLY A 135 -6.95 -37.67 -23.73
CA GLY A 135 -7.19 -37.52 -22.27
C GLY A 135 -5.95 -36.96 -21.52
N ILE A 136 -4.80 -37.56 -21.80
CA ILE A 136 -3.51 -37.13 -21.25
C ILE A 136 -3.21 -35.67 -21.72
N GLY A 137 -3.38 -35.37 -23.00
CA GLY A 137 -3.14 -34.04 -23.56
C GLY A 137 -4.00 -32.96 -22.88
N LYS A 138 -5.29 -33.22 -22.67
CA LYS A 138 -6.20 -32.30 -21.95
C LYS A 138 -5.74 -32.08 -20.51
N ALA A 139 -5.33 -33.14 -19.82
CA ALA A 139 -4.82 -33.03 -18.46
C ALA A 139 -3.58 -32.13 -18.39
N LEU A 140 -2.59 -32.33 -19.26
CA LEU A 140 -1.38 -31.53 -19.31
C LEU A 140 -1.66 -30.04 -19.63
N VAL A 141 -2.60 -29.76 -20.54
CA VAL A 141 -3.02 -28.39 -20.85
C VAL A 141 -3.64 -27.69 -19.64
N CYS A 142 -4.39 -28.41 -18.79
CA CYS A 142 -4.93 -27.83 -17.56
C CYS A 142 -3.83 -27.36 -16.60
N THR A 143 -2.77 -28.17 -16.42
CA THR A 143 -1.63 -27.77 -15.57
C THR A 143 -0.85 -26.61 -16.17
N ALA A 144 -0.59 -26.66 -17.47
CA ALA A 144 0.09 -25.55 -18.17
C ALA A 144 -0.70 -24.23 -18.03
N ALA A 145 -2.02 -24.27 -18.21
CA ALA A 145 -2.89 -23.10 -18.04
C ALA A 145 -2.88 -22.57 -16.59
N GLY A 146 -2.85 -23.46 -15.60
CA GLY A 146 -2.72 -23.07 -14.17
C GLY A 146 -1.41 -22.33 -13.90
N MET A 147 -0.29 -22.82 -14.44
CA MET A 147 1.03 -22.20 -14.28
C MET A 147 1.15 -20.87 -15.03
N VAL A 148 0.60 -20.75 -16.23
CA VAL A 148 0.60 -19.51 -17.02
C VAL A 148 -0.08 -18.36 -16.27
N ILE A 149 -1.09 -18.64 -15.46
CA ILE A 149 -1.75 -17.64 -14.62
C ILE A 149 -0.96 -17.40 -13.32
N ALA A 150 -0.48 -18.46 -12.68
CA ALA A 150 0.14 -18.40 -11.37
C ALA A 150 1.48 -17.68 -11.36
N VAL A 151 2.35 -17.95 -12.34
CA VAL A 151 3.70 -17.40 -12.37
C VAL A 151 3.72 -15.87 -12.50
N PRO A 152 3.01 -15.25 -13.47
CA PRO A 152 2.92 -13.79 -13.53
C PRO A 152 2.27 -13.19 -12.28
N SER A 153 1.25 -13.83 -11.73
CA SER A 153 0.57 -13.38 -10.51
C SER A 153 1.53 -13.35 -9.33
N LEU A 154 2.37 -14.37 -9.17
CA LEU A 154 3.37 -14.44 -8.10
C LEU A 154 4.44 -13.37 -8.24
N ILE A 155 4.95 -13.15 -9.45
CA ILE A 155 5.96 -12.12 -9.72
C ILE A 155 5.40 -10.74 -9.37
N MET A 156 4.20 -10.42 -9.84
CA MET A 156 3.56 -9.14 -9.59
C MET A 156 3.18 -8.95 -8.11
N TYR A 157 2.73 -10.00 -7.44
CA TYR A 157 2.48 -9.99 -5.99
C TYR A 157 3.74 -9.61 -5.20
N ARG A 158 4.87 -10.25 -5.49
CA ARG A 158 6.16 -9.95 -4.83
C ARG A 158 6.65 -8.54 -5.14
N TYR A 159 6.50 -8.10 -6.38
CA TYR A 159 6.87 -6.76 -6.81
C TYR A 159 6.10 -5.68 -6.05
N PHE A 160 4.77 -5.77 -6.00
CA PHE A 160 3.95 -4.80 -5.29
C PHE A 160 4.21 -4.80 -3.78
N ARG A 161 4.39 -5.97 -3.19
CA ARG A 161 4.72 -6.08 -1.76
C ARG A 161 6.04 -5.39 -1.43
N GLY A 162 7.05 -5.57 -2.25
CA GLY A 162 8.32 -4.85 -2.12
C GLY A 162 8.17 -3.34 -2.27
N ARG A 163 7.34 -2.89 -3.22
CA ARG A 163 7.05 -1.46 -3.39
C ARG A 163 6.33 -0.85 -2.18
N ILE A 164 5.33 -1.52 -1.64
CA ILE A 164 4.63 -1.04 -0.43
C ILE A 164 5.59 -0.94 0.75
N ALA A 165 6.45 -1.95 0.96
CA ALA A 165 7.46 -1.89 2.01
C ALA A 165 8.41 -0.68 1.85
N GLY A 166 8.84 -0.39 0.62
CA GLY A 166 9.65 0.80 0.34
C GLY A 166 8.89 2.11 0.63
N TYR A 167 7.62 2.21 0.27
CA TYR A 167 6.81 3.39 0.56
C TYR A 167 6.60 3.60 2.06
N VAL A 168 6.45 2.53 2.84
CA VAL A 168 6.33 2.62 4.30
C VAL A 168 7.56 3.28 4.91
N VAL A 169 8.77 2.85 4.50
CA VAL A 169 10.02 3.44 4.97
C VAL A 169 10.12 4.92 4.62
N GLU A 170 9.79 5.29 3.38
CA GLU A 170 9.80 6.70 2.96
C GLU A 170 8.76 7.54 3.73
N MET A 171 7.56 7.01 3.96
CA MET A 171 6.52 7.68 4.75
C MET A 171 6.94 7.88 6.22
N GLU A 172 7.59 6.90 6.82
CA GLU A 172 8.13 7.00 8.19
C GLU A 172 9.23 8.05 8.29
N GLN A 173 10.12 8.14 7.29
CA GLN A 173 11.14 9.17 7.23
C GLN A 173 10.53 10.59 7.14
N GLU A 174 9.54 10.78 6.28
CA GLU A 174 8.85 12.09 6.15
C GLU A 174 8.07 12.47 7.42
N ALA A 175 7.44 11.48 8.07
CA ALA A 175 6.73 11.70 9.33
C ALA A 175 7.70 12.07 10.46
N THR A 176 8.86 11.41 10.54
CA THR A 176 9.91 11.72 11.52
C THR A 176 10.48 13.12 11.28
N ALA A 177 10.76 13.46 10.03
CA ALA A 177 11.25 14.80 9.67
C ALA A 177 10.23 15.90 10.01
N LEU A 178 8.92 15.61 9.89
CA LEU A 178 7.86 16.54 10.32
C LEU A 178 7.87 16.71 11.85
N LEU A 179 8.01 15.62 12.61
CA LEU A 179 8.11 15.69 14.09
C LEU A 179 9.26 16.58 14.53
N ASP A 180 10.45 16.37 13.97
CA ASP A 180 11.65 17.15 14.31
C ASP A 180 11.49 18.63 13.94
N ALA A 181 10.85 18.93 12.80
CA ALA A 181 10.55 20.32 12.39
C ALA A 181 9.55 20.98 13.35
N MET A 182 8.54 20.26 13.84
CA MET A 182 7.57 20.79 14.80
C MET A 182 8.21 21.09 16.16
N GLU A 183 9.18 20.28 16.60
CA GLU A 183 9.93 20.52 17.85
C GLU A 183 10.87 21.70 17.72
N SER A 184 11.62 21.79 16.62
CA SER A 184 12.52 22.89 16.35
C SER A 184 11.77 24.23 16.25
N GLY A 185 10.56 24.22 15.63
CA GLY A 185 9.70 25.38 15.59
C GLY A 185 9.21 25.86 16.96
N LYS A 186 8.92 24.93 17.87
CA LYS A 186 8.55 25.25 19.27
C LYS A 186 9.74 25.83 20.05
N ALA A 187 10.92 25.25 19.91
CA ALA A 187 12.14 25.73 20.58
C ALA A 187 12.51 27.14 20.11
N GLY A 188 12.42 27.42 18.80
CA GLY A 188 12.65 28.75 18.24
C GLY A 188 11.62 29.80 18.66
N ALA A 189 10.35 29.40 18.85
CA ALA A 189 9.31 30.30 19.37
C ALA A 189 9.48 30.58 20.86
N ALA A 190 9.94 29.61 21.66
CA ALA A 190 10.22 29.78 23.09
C ALA A 190 11.49 30.61 23.35
N ALA A 191 12.46 30.56 22.44
CA ALA A 191 13.72 31.31 22.55
C ALA A 191 13.60 32.79 22.05
N ARG A 192 12.46 33.23 21.53
CA ARG A 192 12.26 34.60 21.09
C ARG A 192 12.01 35.50 22.32
N PRO A 193 12.93 36.40 22.66
CA PRO A 193 12.73 37.28 23.82
C PRO A 193 11.45 38.11 23.64
N PRO A 194 10.73 38.45 24.71
CA PRO A 194 9.54 39.27 24.62
C PRO A 194 9.90 40.56 23.91
N SER A 195 9.15 40.89 22.85
CA SER A 195 9.39 42.03 21.98
C SER A 195 9.52 43.31 22.81
N ALA A 196 10.56 44.06 22.58
CA ALA A 196 10.83 45.39 23.20
C ALA A 196 9.64 46.37 23.13
N ALA A 197 8.59 46.07 22.38
CA ALA A 197 7.33 46.78 22.37
C ALA A 197 6.47 46.62 23.64
N ALA A 198 6.69 45.57 24.45
CA ALA A 198 6.00 45.38 25.73
C ALA A 198 6.62 46.25 26.83
N ASP A 199 7.95 46.41 26.82
CA ASP A 199 8.66 47.27 27.79
C ASP A 199 8.40 48.75 27.54
N ALA A 200 8.22 49.19 26.31
CA ALA A 200 7.85 50.55 25.96
C ALA A 200 6.44 50.96 26.43
N ARG A 201 5.51 50.01 26.54
CA ARG A 201 4.14 50.27 27.08
C ARG A 201 4.14 50.35 28.60
N LEU A 202 4.97 49.60 29.29
CA LEU A 202 5.12 49.64 30.76
C LEU A 202 5.85 50.91 31.20
N ALA A 203 6.78 51.43 30.40
CA ALA A 203 7.46 52.71 30.69
C ALA A 203 6.55 53.93 30.47
N LYS A 204 5.56 53.88 29.58
CA LYS A 204 4.62 54.98 29.32
C LYS A 204 3.43 55.06 30.30
N GLY A 205 3.22 54.03 31.11
CA GLY A 205 2.12 54.00 32.12
C GLY A 205 2.55 54.45 33.54
N ARG A 206 3.81 54.88 33.70
CA ARG A 206 4.37 55.31 34.98
C ARG A 206 4.79 56.81 35.04
N ALA A 207 4.35 57.63 34.10
CA ALA A 207 4.55 59.07 34.09
C ALA A 207 3.25 59.82 34.35
#